data_2bc93b29b14000fe19570179ae784523
#
_entry.id   2bc93b29b14000fe19570179ae784523
#
_cell.length_a   1.000
_cell.length_b   1.000
_cell.length_c   1.000
_cell.angle_alpha   90.00
_cell.angle_beta   90.00
_cell.angle_gamma   90.00
#
_symmetry.space_group_name_H-M   'P 1'
#
loop_
_entity.id
_entity.type
_entity.pdbx_description
1 polymer ?
#
loop_
_entity_poly.entity_id
_entity_poly.type
_entity_poly.pdbx_seq_one_letter_code
_entity_poly.pdbx_strand_id
1 'polypeptide(L)'
;IILKSNAQIKTLKTLKHVITSFLDEIRLPYDSEKNASIQIMGLLESRAIDFETVIISSVNEGFLPRGKSYESLIPFDLRKKHNLPTFNERNKTYTYHFYRLLQRAKNIYLIYNNLNEGIKGGEKSRFIHQLEIEKFENHKLVYYNATPNLSIENNMREITKSSGAMERLKELAIKGFSPSSLESYIKNAEEFYYKNLLNIYDNDEKDEINPRTIGLIFHDSLETLYKPLVGKKILKKDILSLLSNTEDKVQESFVKNKIKNFNKGKGLIAFEVVKKAIMTLIKNEIKDIELGNEIEIISLEKRIECDLSFKKLKHPVKIKGIIDRLDKRNGVIRIIDYKTGIIRPNEVSVNEITSCFDLTHLKAMQLLCYA
;
A
#
# COMPACT_ATOMS: atom_id res chain seq x y z
N ILE A 1 26.85 -13.84 -23.20
CA ILE A 1 27.87 -12.85 -23.59
C ILE A 1 28.16 -11.93 -22.42
N ILE A 2 27.16 -11.31 -21.77
CA ILE A 2 27.33 -10.37 -20.64
C ILE A 2 28.04 -11.01 -19.43
N LEU A 3 27.72 -12.27 -19.12
CA LEU A 3 28.36 -13.02 -18.01
C LEU A 3 29.84 -13.37 -18.27
N LYS A 4 30.27 -13.42 -19.54
CA LYS A 4 31.68 -13.70 -19.89
C LYS A 4 32.56 -12.44 -19.90
N SER A 5 31.95 -11.24 -20.00
CA SER A 5 32.71 -9.99 -20.12
C SER A 5 32.83 -9.21 -18.80
N ASN A 6 32.10 -9.56 -17.74
CA ASN A 6 32.08 -8.78 -16.50
C ASN A 6 32.56 -9.60 -15.29
N ALA A 7 33.83 -9.49 -14.99
CA ALA A 7 34.45 -10.01 -13.77
C ALA A 7 33.94 -9.31 -12.47
N GLN A 8 32.96 -8.38 -12.57
CA GLN A 8 32.52 -7.55 -11.45
C GLN A 8 31.23 -8.03 -10.76
N ILE A 9 30.57 -9.09 -11.25
CA ILE A 9 29.41 -9.67 -10.58
C ILE A 9 29.87 -10.53 -9.41
N LYS A 10 30.04 -9.92 -8.26
CA LYS A 10 30.53 -10.59 -7.04
C LYS A 10 29.42 -11.07 -6.10
N THR A 11 28.18 -10.65 -6.30
CA THR A 11 27.07 -11.00 -5.39
C THR A 11 25.85 -11.51 -6.14
N LEU A 12 25.08 -12.40 -5.50
CA LEU A 12 23.82 -12.93 -6.03
C LEU A 12 22.80 -11.80 -6.28
N LYS A 13 22.83 -10.76 -5.44
CA LYS A 13 21.97 -9.57 -5.57
C LYS A 13 22.27 -8.81 -6.86
N THR A 14 23.55 -8.60 -7.16
CA THR A 14 23.99 -7.94 -8.41
C THR A 14 23.61 -8.78 -9.62
N LEU A 15 23.78 -10.10 -9.55
CA LEU A 15 23.38 -11.01 -10.62
C LEU A 15 21.88 -10.94 -10.89
N LYS A 16 21.05 -11.00 -9.85
CA LYS A 16 19.60 -10.87 -9.96
C LYS A 16 19.22 -9.54 -10.62
N HIS A 17 19.81 -8.42 -10.18
CA HIS A 17 19.53 -7.10 -10.75
C HIS A 17 19.87 -7.04 -12.24
N VAL A 18 21.06 -7.55 -12.64
CA VAL A 18 21.47 -7.58 -14.04
C VAL A 18 20.53 -8.44 -14.89
N ILE A 19 20.15 -9.63 -14.39
CA ILE A 19 19.21 -10.51 -15.10
C ILE A 19 17.84 -9.81 -15.24
N THR A 20 17.32 -9.23 -14.17
CA THR A 20 16.02 -8.53 -14.21
C THR A 20 16.06 -7.36 -15.20
N SER A 21 17.10 -6.51 -15.13
CA SER A 21 17.25 -5.39 -16.07
C SER A 21 17.35 -5.86 -17.53
N PHE A 22 18.03 -6.97 -17.77
CA PHE A 22 18.14 -7.54 -19.10
C PHE A 22 16.80 -8.12 -19.59
N LEU A 23 16.04 -8.78 -18.72
CA LEU A 23 14.71 -9.30 -19.05
C LEU A 23 13.71 -8.16 -19.33
N ASP A 24 13.81 -7.05 -18.62
CA ASP A 24 12.97 -5.86 -18.81
C ASP A 24 13.25 -5.17 -20.18
N GLU A 25 14.45 -5.36 -20.75
CA GLU A 25 14.81 -4.83 -22.06
C GLU A 25 14.45 -5.77 -23.24
N ILE A 26 14.22 -7.06 -22.96
CA ILE A 26 13.86 -8.03 -23.99
C ILE A 26 12.48 -7.71 -24.54
N ARG A 27 12.42 -7.42 -25.83
CA ARG A 27 11.17 -7.27 -26.56
C ARG A 27 10.99 -8.50 -27.44
N LEU A 28 9.89 -9.21 -27.25
CA LEU A 28 9.50 -10.28 -28.15
C LEU A 28 8.91 -9.65 -29.41
N PRO A 29 9.44 -9.95 -30.61
CA PRO A 29 8.80 -9.51 -31.83
C PRO A 29 7.42 -10.19 -31.92
N TYR A 30 6.39 -9.39 -32.09
CA TYR A 30 5.05 -9.91 -32.34
C TYR A 30 4.88 -10.04 -33.86
N ASP A 31 4.90 -11.25 -34.38
CA ASP A 31 4.56 -11.52 -35.78
C ASP A 31 3.06 -11.36 -35.97
N SER A 32 2.65 -10.15 -36.36
CA SER A 32 1.28 -9.91 -36.77
C SER A 32 1.07 -10.36 -38.21
N GLU A 33 -0.05 -11.02 -38.50
CA GLU A 33 -0.47 -11.28 -39.87
C GLU A 33 -0.65 -9.94 -40.60
N LYS A 34 0.16 -9.69 -41.63
CA LYS A 34 0.18 -8.42 -42.37
C LYS A 34 -1.17 -8.06 -43.04
N ASN A 35 -2.06 -9.03 -43.23
CA ASN A 35 -3.36 -8.88 -43.90
C ASN A 35 -4.53 -9.19 -42.95
N ALA A 36 -4.36 -9.11 -41.64
CA ALA A 36 -5.47 -9.32 -40.72
C ALA A 36 -6.53 -8.22 -40.90
N SER A 37 -7.79 -8.60 -40.86
CA SER A 37 -8.94 -7.68 -40.99
C SER A 37 -9.01 -6.69 -39.81
N ILE A 38 -8.46 -7.03 -38.68
CA ILE A 38 -8.34 -6.18 -37.48
C ILE A 38 -6.86 -6.08 -37.10
N GLN A 39 -6.37 -4.86 -36.95
CA GLN A 39 -5.00 -4.59 -36.53
C GLN A 39 -5.00 -3.77 -35.25
N ILE A 40 -4.27 -4.22 -34.25
CA ILE A 40 -4.06 -3.50 -32.98
C ILE A 40 -2.64 -2.92 -32.98
N MET A 41 -2.55 -1.60 -32.84
CA MET A 41 -1.26 -0.90 -32.89
C MET A 41 -1.31 0.38 -32.06
N GLY A 42 -0.15 0.92 -31.72
CA GLY A 42 -0.07 2.25 -31.13
C GLY A 42 -0.33 3.37 -32.14
N LEU A 43 -0.65 4.56 -31.63
CA LEU A 43 -0.93 5.71 -32.48
C LEU A 43 0.30 6.10 -33.36
N LEU A 44 1.51 5.94 -32.85
CA LEU A 44 2.73 6.28 -33.59
C LEU A 44 3.09 5.20 -34.63
N GLU A 45 2.69 3.97 -34.42
CA GLU A 45 2.89 2.85 -35.35
C GLU A 45 1.93 2.90 -36.54
N SER A 46 0.79 3.61 -36.40
CA SER A 46 -0.19 3.81 -37.47
C SER A 46 0.23 4.82 -38.55
N ARG A 47 1.48 5.26 -38.52
CA ARG A 47 2.02 6.26 -39.46
C ARG A 47 1.79 5.87 -40.93
N ALA A 48 1.23 6.81 -41.71
CA ALA A 48 0.99 6.68 -43.14
C ALA A 48 0.08 5.49 -43.55
N ILE A 49 -0.60 4.86 -42.59
CA ILE A 49 -1.58 3.81 -42.89
C ILE A 49 -2.97 4.43 -42.82
N ASP A 50 -3.82 4.07 -43.79
CA ASP A 50 -5.21 4.49 -43.84
C ASP A 50 -6.14 3.31 -43.50
N PHE A 51 -7.17 3.59 -42.72
CA PHE A 51 -8.17 2.59 -42.30
C PHE A 51 -9.58 3.10 -42.62
N GLU A 52 -10.46 2.22 -42.99
CA GLU A 52 -11.89 2.54 -43.22
C GLU A 52 -12.58 2.80 -41.85
N THR A 53 -12.26 1.98 -40.85
CA THR A 53 -12.79 2.08 -39.49
C THR A 53 -11.63 2.21 -38.48
N VAL A 54 -11.71 3.22 -37.63
CA VAL A 54 -10.70 3.50 -36.59
C VAL A 54 -11.35 3.48 -35.22
N ILE A 55 -10.78 2.70 -34.30
CA ILE A 55 -11.19 2.63 -32.90
C ILE A 55 -10.01 3.08 -32.07
N ILE A 56 -10.14 4.19 -31.34
CA ILE A 56 -9.09 4.71 -30.45
C ILE A 56 -9.59 4.62 -29.02
N SER A 57 -8.89 3.86 -28.19
CA SER A 57 -9.18 3.73 -26.76
C SER A 57 -8.39 4.74 -25.93
N SER A 58 -8.83 4.96 -24.68
CA SER A 58 -8.17 5.85 -23.72
C SER A 58 -7.98 7.29 -24.22
N VAL A 59 -8.99 7.84 -24.92
CA VAL A 59 -8.96 9.22 -25.40
C VAL A 59 -9.32 10.18 -24.26
N ASN A 60 -8.53 10.09 -23.18
CA ASN A 60 -8.65 10.94 -21.99
C ASN A 60 -7.52 11.96 -21.92
N GLU A 61 -7.79 13.11 -21.31
CA GLU A 61 -6.77 14.12 -21.07
C GLU A 61 -5.64 13.56 -20.21
N GLY A 62 -4.40 13.82 -20.62
CA GLY A 62 -3.22 13.26 -19.97
C GLY A 62 -2.76 11.89 -20.47
N PHE A 63 -3.64 11.14 -21.17
CA PHE A 63 -3.29 9.89 -21.87
C PHE A 63 -3.11 10.13 -23.37
N LEU A 64 -4.05 10.81 -23.98
CA LEU A 64 -3.98 11.21 -25.40
C LEU A 64 -4.56 12.63 -25.57
N PRO A 65 -3.73 13.67 -25.77
CA PRO A 65 -2.27 13.60 -25.77
C PRO A 65 -1.67 13.32 -24.39
N ARG A 66 -0.49 12.70 -24.38
CA ARG A 66 0.21 12.37 -23.14
C ARG A 66 0.55 13.67 -22.40
N GLY A 67 0.17 13.76 -21.13
CA GLY A 67 0.38 14.94 -20.30
C GLY A 67 1.86 15.32 -20.13
N LYS A 68 2.12 16.41 -19.42
CA LYS A 68 3.48 16.87 -19.09
C LYS A 68 4.18 15.80 -18.22
N SER A 69 5.21 15.12 -18.74
CA SER A 69 6.10 14.30 -17.94
C SER A 69 7.32 15.12 -17.53
N TYR A 70 7.58 15.21 -16.22
CA TYR A 70 8.74 15.91 -15.65
C TYR A 70 9.99 15.02 -15.54
N GLU A 71 10.16 14.07 -16.45
CA GLU A 71 11.24 13.08 -16.39
C GLU A 71 12.62 13.62 -16.80
N SER A 72 12.74 14.91 -17.09
CA SER A 72 14.00 15.49 -17.52
C SER A 72 14.68 16.29 -16.41
N LEU A 73 15.96 15.99 -16.16
CA LEU A 73 16.83 16.77 -15.27
C LEU A 73 17.14 18.18 -15.82
N ILE A 74 16.88 18.42 -17.13
CA ILE A 74 17.11 19.72 -17.76
C ILE A 74 15.83 20.55 -17.67
N PRO A 75 15.85 21.71 -16.99
CA PRO A 75 14.71 22.61 -16.89
C PRO A 75 14.17 23.05 -18.25
N PHE A 76 12.86 23.33 -18.32
CA PHE A 76 12.17 23.71 -19.56
C PHE A 76 12.81 24.90 -20.26
N ASP A 77 13.19 25.94 -19.52
CA ASP A 77 13.78 27.18 -20.08
C ASP A 77 15.14 26.93 -20.71
N LEU A 78 15.97 26.06 -20.11
CA LEU A 78 17.24 25.68 -20.71
C LEU A 78 17.04 24.84 -21.99
N ARG A 79 16.06 23.95 -22.00
CA ARG A 79 15.73 23.16 -23.18
C ARG A 79 15.30 24.10 -24.34
N LYS A 80 14.43 25.07 -24.05
CA LYS A 80 13.99 26.05 -25.02
C LYS A 80 15.16 26.90 -25.54
N LYS A 81 16.03 27.37 -24.64
CA LYS A 81 17.22 28.19 -25.01
C LYS A 81 18.19 27.45 -25.92
N HIS A 82 18.32 26.14 -25.74
CA HIS A 82 19.25 25.29 -26.51
C HIS A 82 18.58 24.49 -27.63
N ASN A 83 17.33 24.82 -28.00
CA ASN A 83 16.56 24.15 -29.05
C ASN A 83 16.43 22.62 -28.82
N LEU A 84 16.40 22.17 -27.56
CA LEU A 84 16.17 20.76 -27.22
C LEU A 84 14.67 20.45 -27.28
N PRO A 85 14.29 19.23 -27.67
CA PRO A 85 12.89 18.85 -27.76
C PRO A 85 12.15 19.06 -26.42
N THR A 86 11.03 19.75 -26.45
CA THR A 86 10.16 20.01 -25.29
C THR A 86 8.90 19.14 -25.36
N PHE A 87 8.05 19.22 -24.35
CA PHE A 87 6.76 18.52 -24.38
C PHE A 87 5.83 19.07 -25.48
N ASN A 88 6.04 20.32 -25.92
CA ASN A 88 5.24 20.93 -26.98
C ASN A 88 5.46 20.25 -28.34
N GLU A 89 6.71 19.93 -28.71
CA GLU A 89 7.02 19.21 -29.93
C GLU A 89 6.44 17.80 -29.91
N ARG A 90 6.51 17.14 -28.77
CA ARG A 90 5.91 15.81 -28.60
C ARG A 90 4.38 15.85 -28.76
N ASN A 91 3.72 16.84 -28.14
CA ASN A 91 2.28 17.01 -28.29
C ASN A 91 1.89 17.31 -29.74
N LYS A 92 2.64 18.12 -30.48
CA LYS A 92 2.41 18.36 -31.90
C LYS A 92 2.48 17.06 -32.72
N THR A 93 3.44 16.19 -32.40
CA THR A 93 3.57 14.87 -33.05
C THR A 93 2.33 14.00 -32.80
N TYR A 94 1.86 13.90 -31.55
CA TYR A 94 0.63 13.16 -31.24
C TYR A 94 -0.59 13.77 -31.91
N THR A 95 -0.70 15.10 -31.92
CA THR A 95 -1.78 15.82 -32.60
C THR A 95 -1.82 15.51 -34.10
N TYR A 96 -0.65 15.59 -34.74
CA TYR A 96 -0.54 15.28 -36.16
C TYR A 96 -0.98 13.84 -36.47
N HIS A 97 -0.49 12.87 -35.74
CA HIS A 97 -0.84 11.45 -35.97
C HIS A 97 -2.31 11.17 -35.67
N PHE A 98 -2.88 11.80 -34.64
CA PHE A 98 -4.29 11.67 -34.33
C PHE A 98 -5.15 12.14 -35.49
N TYR A 99 -5.00 13.37 -35.93
CA TYR A 99 -5.80 13.93 -37.05
C TYR A 99 -5.51 13.23 -38.38
N ARG A 100 -4.27 12.86 -38.63
CA ARG A 100 -3.90 12.10 -39.84
C ARG A 100 -4.59 10.75 -39.90
N LEU A 101 -4.71 10.07 -38.79
CA LEU A 101 -5.40 8.77 -38.71
C LEU A 101 -6.90 8.92 -38.97
N LEU A 102 -7.53 9.99 -38.50
CA LEU A 102 -8.95 10.25 -38.69
C LEU A 102 -9.29 10.75 -40.11
N GLN A 103 -8.36 11.37 -40.80
CA GLN A 103 -8.59 12.13 -42.05
C GLN A 103 -9.25 11.32 -43.17
N ARG A 104 -8.95 10.02 -43.28
CA ARG A 104 -9.47 9.13 -44.32
C ARG A 104 -10.39 8.03 -43.80
N ALA A 105 -10.64 7.98 -42.52
CA ALA A 105 -11.53 7.00 -41.91
C ALA A 105 -13.00 7.39 -42.18
N LYS A 106 -13.83 6.39 -42.53
CA LYS A 106 -15.28 6.58 -42.68
C LYS A 106 -15.99 6.48 -41.33
N ASN A 107 -15.57 5.54 -40.49
CA ASN A 107 -16.12 5.32 -39.15
C ASN A 107 -15.05 5.51 -38.10
N ILE A 108 -15.33 6.36 -37.12
CA ILE A 108 -14.38 6.72 -36.07
C ILE A 108 -15.06 6.49 -34.71
N TYR A 109 -14.45 5.67 -33.87
CA TYR A 109 -14.90 5.44 -32.50
C TYR A 109 -13.84 5.93 -31.53
N LEU A 110 -14.16 6.94 -30.72
CA LEU A 110 -13.29 7.50 -29.70
C LEU A 110 -13.82 7.06 -28.33
N ILE A 111 -13.08 6.20 -27.65
CA ILE A 111 -13.48 5.62 -26.37
C ILE A 111 -12.72 6.31 -25.26
N TYR A 112 -13.43 6.91 -24.31
CA TYR A 112 -12.85 7.53 -23.13
C TYR A 112 -13.59 7.10 -21.86
N ASN A 113 -12.89 7.12 -20.71
CA ASN A 113 -13.48 6.84 -19.41
C ASN A 113 -13.96 8.16 -18.78
N ASN A 114 -15.21 8.20 -18.32
CA ASN A 114 -15.79 9.35 -17.61
C ASN A 114 -15.88 9.17 -16.10
N LEU A 115 -15.36 8.09 -15.54
CA LEU A 115 -15.30 7.87 -14.11
C LEU A 115 -14.22 8.74 -13.48
N ASN A 116 -14.60 9.56 -12.52
CA ASN A 116 -13.67 10.37 -11.74
C ASN A 116 -13.06 9.52 -10.61
N GLU A 117 -11.91 8.91 -10.86
CA GLU A 117 -11.09 8.28 -9.84
C GLU A 117 -10.04 9.27 -9.31
N GLY A 118 -10.43 10.13 -8.35
CA GLY A 118 -9.53 11.10 -7.71
C GLY A 118 -9.11 12.26 -8.63
N ILE A 119 -7.92 12.83 -8.39
CA ILE A 119 -7.42 14.06 -9.04
C ILE A 119 -7.03 13.86 -10.52
N LYS A 120 -6.99 12.63 -11.03
CA LYS A 120 -6.43 12.30 -12.36
C LYS A 120 -7.39 11.58 -13.31
N GLY A 121 -8.66 11.43 -13.00
CA GLY A 121 -9.54 10.57 -13.78
C GLY A 121 -10.71 11.28 -14.45
N GLY A 122 -11.13 10.79 -15.59
CA GLY A 122 -12.45 11.03 -16.14
C GLY A 122 -12.63 12.22 -17.09
N GLU A 123 -11.59 12.99 -17.42
CA GLU A 123 -11.74 14.10 -18.37
C GLU A 123 -11.57 13.62 -19.82
N LYS A 124 -12.49 14.10 -20.70
CA LYS A 124 -12.34 13.92 -22.14
C LYS A 124 -11.05 14.57 -22.63
N SER A 125 -10.39 13.92 -23.60
CA SER A 125 -9.26 14.53 -24.29
C SER A 125 -9.64 15.85 -24.97
N ARG A 126 -8.71 16.81 -24.94
CA ARG A 126 -8.81 18.06 -25.72
C ARG A 126 -9.05 17.80 -27.22
N PHE A 127 -8.63 16.66 -27.74
CA PHE A 127 -8.89 16.29 -29.14
C PHE A 127 -10.38 16.07 -29.40
N ILE A 128 -11.12 15.47 -28.48
CA ILE A 128 -12.57 15.32 -28.58
C ILE A 128 -13.24 16.69 -28.52
N HIS A 129 -12.79 17.56 -27.59
CA HIS A 129 -13.30 18.93 -27.48
C HIS A 129 -13.06 19.74 -28.75
N GLN A 130 -11.89 19.57 -29.40
CA GLN A 130 -11.61 20.24 -30.67
C GLN A 130 -12.58 19.79 -31.77
N LEU A 131 -12.83 18.49 -31.90
CA LEU A 131 -13.81 17.95 -32.86
C LEU A 131 -15.25 18.43 -32.56
N GLU A 132 -15.62 18.63 -31.31
CA GLU A 132 -16.90 19.19 -30.90
C GLU A 132 -17.08 20.64 -31.34
N ILE A 133 -16.01 21.43 -31.27
CA ILE A 133 -16.02 22.87 -31.59
C ILE A 133 -15.94 23.12 -33.11
N GLU A 134 -15.08 22.39 -33.80
CA GLU A 134 -14.79 22.60 -35.21
C GLU A 134 -15.96 22.20 -36.13
N LYS A 135 -16.82 21.31 -35.74
CA LYS A 135 -18.07 20.89 -36.42
C LYS A 135 -17.95 20.92 -37.96
N PHE A 136 -17.10 20.06 -38.51
CA PHE A 136 -16.99 19.93 -39.97
C PHE A 136 -18.33 19.50 -40.57
N GLU A 137 -18.75 20.15 -41.68
CA GLU A 137 -20.08 19.96 -42.29
C GLU A 137 -20.43 18.52 -42.65
N ASN A 138 -19.42 17.72 -42.97
CA ASN A 138 -19.60 16.31 -43.34
C ASN A 138 -19.44 15.31 -42.15
N HIS A 139 -19.29 15.80 -40.93
CA HIS A 139 -19.08 14.97 -39.77
C HIS A 139 -20.31 14.95 -38.85
N LYS A 140 -20.78 13.76 -38.51
CA LYS A 140 -21.83 13.57 -37.51
C LYS A 140 -21.21 13.00 -36.25
N LEU A 141 -21.21 13.79 -35.17
CA LEU A 141 -20.81 13.33 -33.84
C LEU A 141 -22.03 12.73 -33.11
N VAL A 142 -21.86 11.51 -32.61
CA VAL A 142 -22.86 10.81 -31.82
C VAL A 142 -22.23 10.32 -30.53
N TYR A 143 -22.89 10.50 -29.40
CA TYR A 143 -22.42 10.07 -28.10
C TYR A 143 -23.17 8.81 -27.65
N TYR A 144 -22.43 7.83 -27.21
CA TYR A 144 -22.94 6.63 -26.57
C TYR A 144 -22.36 6.53 -25.17
N ASN A 145 -23.20 6.24 -24.19
CA ASN A 145 -22.77 5.89 -22.86
C ASN A 145 -22.85 4.37 -22.70
N ALA A 146 -21.71 3.73 -22.65
CA ALA A 146 -21.63 2.28 -22.45
C ALA A 146 -21.36 2.00 -20.97
N THR A 147 -22.34 1.39 -20.31
CA THR A 147 -22.12 0.84 -18.97
C THR A 147 -21.81 -0.65 -19.16
N PRO A 148 -20.60 -1.12 -18.81
CA PRO A 148 -20.32 -2.54 -18.93
C PRO A 148 -21.22 -3.31 -17.95
N ASN A 149 -21.98 -4.28 -18.44
CA ASN A 149 -22.61 -5.30 -17.61
C ASN A 149 -21.50 -6.22 -17.11
N LEU A 150 -20.88 -5.84 -16.02
CA LEU A 150 -19.98 -6.74 -15.30
C LEU A 150 -20.86 -7.77 -14.58
N SER A 151 -21.13 -8.88 -15.21
CA SER A 151 -21.46 -10.09 -14.47
C SER A 151 -20.17 -10.46 -13.71
N ILE A 152 -20.08 -10.00 -12.47
CA ILE A 152 -19.08 -10.53 -11.55
C ILE A 152 -19.55 -11.96 -11.29
N GLU A 153 -19.10 -12.91 -12.10
CA GLU A 153 -19.10 -14.29 -11.67
C GLU A 153 -18.21 -14.32 -10.43
N ASN A 154 -18.84 -14.26 -9.26
CA ASN A 154 -18.18 -14.56 -8.00
C ASN A 154 -17.78 -16.04 -8.02
N ASN A 155 -16.76 -16.37 -8.79
CA ASN A 155 -16.06 -17.63 -8.69
C ASN A 155 -15.32 -17.62 -7.34
N MET A 156 -16.09 -17.86 -6.26
CA MET A 156 -15.46 -18.13 -4.96
C MET A 156 -14.56 -19.34 -5.17
N ARG A 157 -13.25 -19.12 -5.09
CA ARG A 157 -12.30 -20.22 -5.12
C ARG A 157 -12.51 -21.03 -3.86
N GLU A 158 -13.02 -22.23 -3.99
CA GLU A 158 -13.10 -23.18 -2.89
C GLU A 158 -11.74 -23.81 -2.69
N ILE A 159 -11.15 -23.55 -1.53
CA ILE A 159 -9.92 -24.24 -1.11
C ILE A 159 -10.34 -25.46 -0.30
N THR A 160 -10.14 -26.64 -0.87
CA THR A 160 -10.43 -27.91 -0.18
C THR A 160 -9.47 -28.11 0.99
N LYS A 161 -10.01 -28.48 2.16
CA LYS A 161 -9.22 -28.78 3.35
C LYS A 161 -8.53 -30.14 3.18
N SER A 162 -7.35 -30.14 2.55
CA SER A 162 -6.53 -31.34 2.41
C SER A 162 -6.05 -31.85 3.78
N SER A 163 -5.66 -33.11 3.86
CA SER A 163 -5.11 -33.71 5.10
C SER A 163 -3.89 -32.91 5.60
N GLY A 164 -2.99 -32.51 4.71
CA GLY A 164 -1.83 -31.70 5.06
C GLY A 164 -2.20 -30.30 5.59
N ALA A 165 -3.22 -29.65 5.01
CA ALA A 165 -3.72 -28.37 5.51
C ALA A 165 -4.33 -28.51 6.92
N MET A 166 -5.06 -29.59 7.17
CA MET A 166 -5.64 -29.88 8.49
C MET A 166 -4.57 -30.21 9.54
N GLU A 167 -3.52 -30.91 9.17
CA GLU A 167 -2.39 -31.19 10.04
C GLU A 167 -1.64 -29.91 10.42
N ARG A 168 -1.38 -29.04 9.44
CA ARG A 168 -0.76 -27.75 9.67
C ARG A 168 -1.62 -26.83 10.52
N LEU A 169 -2.94 -26.82 10.32
CA LEU A 169 -3.88 -26.07 11.15
C LEU A 169 -3.85 -26.55 12.61
N LYS A 170 -3.75 -27.86 12.84
CA LYS A 170 -3.60 -28.46 14.18
C LYS A 170 -2.29 -28.04 14.85
N GLU A 171 -1.17 -28.07 14.12
CA GLU A 171 0.10 -27.55 14.61
C GLU A 171 -0.01 -26.08 15.01
N LEU A 172 -0.67 -25.26 14.17
CA LEU A 172 -0.87 -23.85 14.45
C LEU A 172 -1.77 -23.63 15.68
N ALA A 173 -2.81 -24.44 15.86
CA ALA A 173 -3.68 -24.40 17.04
C ALA A 173 -2.92 -24.70 18.33
N ILE A 174 -2.01 -25.67 18.31
CA ILE A 174 -1.15 -26.02 19.46
C ILE A 174 -0.09 -24.94 19.71
N LYS A 175 0.50 -24.40 18.63
CA LYS A 175 1.50 -23.32 18.71
C LYS A 175 0.91 -21.97 19.16
N GLY A 176 -0.35 -21.76 18.91
CA GLY A 176 -1.14 -20.60 19.30
C GLY A 176 -1.45 -19.64 18.15
N PHE A 177 -2.73 -19.26 18.07
CA PHE A 177 -3.19 -18.20 17.19
C PHE A 177 -2.90 -16.83 17.83
N SER A 178 -2.43 -15.90 17.02
CA SER A 178 -2.36 -14.48 17.40
C SER A 178 -3.65 -13.76 17.00
N PRO A 179 -4.02 -12.64 17.66
CA PRO A 179 -5.14 -11.81 17.21
C PRO A 179 -5.03 -11.40 15.75
N SER A 180 -3.82 -11.09 15.27
CA SER A 180 -3.58 -10.76 13.86
C SER A 180 -3.80 -11.94 12.91
N SER A 181 -3.53 -13.19 13.35
CA SER A 181 -3.83 -14.37 12.54
C SER A 181 -5.32 -14.65 12.46
N LEU A 182 -6.05 -14.41 13.55
CA LEU A 182 -7.53 -14.51 13.57
C LEU A 182 -8.15 -13.41 12.70
N GLU A 183 -7.66 -12.18 12.80
CA GLU A 183 -8.05 -11.06 11.96
C GLU A 183 -7.86 -11.37 10.47
N SER A 184 -6.71 -11.96 10.09
CA SER A 184 -6.44 -12.39 8.72
C SER A 184 -7.47 -13.41 8.22
N TYR A 185 -7.84 -14.40 9.06
CA TYR A 185 -8.86 -15.38 8.70
C TYR A 185 -10.24 -14.77 8.51
N ILE A 186 -10.65 -13.85 9.39
CA ILE A 186 -11.95 -13.19 9.29
C ILE A 186 -12.02 -12.28 8.06
N LYS A 187 -10.94 -11.57 7.75
CA LYS A 187 -10.86 -10.70 6.57
C LYS A 187 -10.83 -11.47 5.27
N ASN A 188 -9.99 -12.48 5.20
CA ASN A 188 -9.79 -13.27 4.00
C ASN A 188 -9.21 -14.65 4.34
N ALA A 189 -10.06 -15.68 4.32
CA ALA A 189 -9.66 -17.05 4.64
C ALA A 189 -8.60 -17.60 3.64
N GLU A 190 -8.60 -17.16 2.39
CA GLU A 190 -7.61 -17.53 1.37
C GLU A 190 -6.24 -16.94 1.72
N GLU A 191 -6.18 -15.66 2.11
CA GLU A 191 -4.96 -15.01 2.56
C GLU A 191 -4.39 -15.67 3.82
N PHE A 192 -5.25 -16.03 4.77
CA PHE A 192 -4.86 -16.80 5.96
C PHE A 192 -4.23 -18.13 5.57
N TYR A 193 -4.83 -18.85 4.61
CA TYR A 193 -4.31 -20.13 4.12
C TYR A 193 -2.90 -19.97 3.55
N TYR A 194 -2.69 -19.01 2.65
CA TYR A 194 -1.36 -18.79 2.06
C TYR A 194 -0.34 -18.33 3.09
N LYS A 195 -0.65 -17.34 3.90
CA LYS A 195 0.30 -16.74 4.86
C LYS A 195 0.56 -17.60 6.08
N ASN A 196 -0.50 -18.15 6.70
CA ASN A 196 -0.37 -18.80 8.01
C ASN A 196 -0.19 -20.33 7.92
N LEU A 197 -0.76 -20.98 6.88
CA LEU A 197 -0.61 -22.42 6.69
C LEU A 197 0.54 -22.75 5.74
N LEU A 198 0.68 -22.05 4.61
CA LEU A 198 1.71 -22.34 3.63
C LEU A 198 2.99 -21.50 3.80
N ASN A 199 2.99 -20.49 4.66
CA ASN A 199 4.08 -19.52 4.84
C ASN A 199 4.52 -18.84 3.53
N ILE A 200 3.57 -18.56 2.64
CA ILE A 200 3.80 -17.83 1.40
C ILE A 200 3.52 -16.35 1.67
N TYR A 201 4.53 -15.51 1.45
CA TYR A 201 4.44 -14.07 1.66
C TYR A 201 4.77 -13.34 0.35
N ASP A 202 4.04 -12.26 0.08
CA ASP A 202 4.41 -11.35 -1.00
C ASP A 202 5.69 -10.59 -0.64
N ASN A 203 6.64 -10.61 -1.57
CA ASN A 203 7.92 -9.93 -1.41
C ASN A 203 7.92 -8.48 -1.91
N ASP A 204 6.74 -7.86 -2.08
CA ASP A 204 6.59 -6.57 -2.77
C ASP A 204 6.96 -5.32 -1.96
N GLU A 205 7.46 -5.46 -0.75
CA GLU A 205 7.90 -4.29 0.03
C GLU A 205 9.27 -3.79 -0.42
N LYS A 206 9.29 -3.04 -1.53
CA LYS A 206 10.50 -2.36 -2.04
C LYS A 206 10.84 -1.08 -1.26
N ASP A 207 9.92 -0.51 -0.53
CA ASP A 207 10.13 0.71 0.25
C ASP A 207 10.63 0.38 1.66
N GLU A 208 11.83 0.85 2.00
CA GLU A 208 12.40 0.74 3.36
C GLU A 208 11.51 1.40 4.43
N ILE A 209 10.71 2.40 4.04
CA ILE A 209 9.82 3.17 4.91
C ILE A 209 8.38 2.97 4.44
N ASN A 210 7.74 1.99 5.03
CA ASN A 210 6.32 1.69 4.84
C ASN A 210 5.55 1.83 6.18
N PRO A 211 4.21 1.84 6.19
CA PRO A 211 3.41 1.98 7.40
C PRO A 211 3.75 0.95 8.49
N ARG A 212 4.09 -0.29 8.11
CA ARG A 212 4.48 -1.35 9.04
C ARG A 212 5.80 -1.03 9.73
N THR A 213 6.81 -0.57 8.98
CA THR A 213 8.10 -0.17 9.51
C THR A 213 7.97 1.01 10.46
N ILE A 214 7.14 2.01 10.13
CA ILE A 214 6.84 3.15 11.02
C ILE A 214 6.20 2.65 12.31
N GLY A 215 5.26 1.72 12.23
CA GLY A 215 4.65 1.08 13.41
C GLY A 215 5.68 0.40 14.30
N LEU A 216 6.56 -0.42 13.74
CA LEU A 216 7.63 -1.11 14.49
C LEU A 216 8.56 -0.12 15.20
N ILE A 217 8.97 0.95 14.52
CA ILE A 217 9.82 1.99 15.12
C ILE A 217 9.10 2.70 16.27
N PHE A 218 7.82 2.99 16.11
CA PHE A 218 7.01 3.63 17.13
C PHE A 218 6.93 2.78 18.42
N HIS A 219 6.59 1.47 18.28
CA HIS A 219 6.53 0.53 19.39
C HIS A 219 7.89 0.36 20.07
N ASP A 220 8.95 0.14 19.30
CA ASP A 220 10.32 -0.03 19.82
C ASP A 220 10.82 1.22 20.56
N SER A 221 10.49 2.41 20.06
CA SER A 221 10.82 3.67 20.73
C SER A 221 10.09 3.82 22.07
N LEU A 222 8.79 3.49 22.11
CA LEU A 222 8.00 3.54 23.33
C LEU A 222 8.49 2.51 24.36
N GLU A 223 8.74 1.26 23.94
CA GLU A 223 9.31 0.24 24.83
C GLU A 223 10.59 0.75 25.47
N THR A 224 11.53 1.26 24.67
CA THR A 224 12.83 1.73 25.15
C THR A 224 12.69 2.92 26.10
N LEU A 225 11.79 3.86 25.81
CA LEU A 225 11.54 5.03 26.64
C LEU A 225 10.94 4.66 28.00
N TYR A 226 9.94 3.80 28.03
CA TYR A 226 9.22 3.46 29.27
C TYR A 226 9.88 2.34 30.08
N LYS A 227 10.81 1.60 29.51
CA LYS A 227 11.51 0.49 30.19
C LYS A 227 12.11 0.83 31.57
N PRO A 228 12.73 2.02 31.79
CA PRO A 228 13.25 2.37 33.11
C PRO A 228 12.19 2.61 34.18
N LEU A 229 10.91 2.78 33.77
CA LEU A 229 9.78 3.09 34.63
C LEU A 229 8.91 1.86 34.98
N VAL A 230 9.28 0.68 34.48
CA VAL A 230 8.55 -0.56 34.78
C VAL A 230 8.67 -0.89 36.27
N GLY A 231 7.54 -1.25 36.89
CA GLY A 231 7.42 -1.54 38.31
C GLY A 231 7.41 -0.30 39.23
N LYS A 232 7.26 0.89 38.66
CA LYS A 232 7.24 2.14 39.43
C LYS A 232 6.00 2.97 39.14
N LYS A 233 5.54 3.72 40.14
CA LYS A 233 4.61 4.83 39.94
C LYS A 233 5.32 5.93 39.16
N ILE A 234 4.73 6.41 38.11
CA ILE A 234 5.31 7.46 37.27
C ILE A 234 5.14 8.81 37.97
N LEU A 235 6.24 9.47 38.22
CA LEU A 235 6.23 10.83 38.73
C LEU A 235 6.40 11.85 37.59
N LYS A 236 5.89 13.07 37.80
CA LYS A 236 6.01 14.15 36.79
C LYS A 236 7.46 14.38 36.31
N LYS A 237 8.43 14.29 37.20
CA LYS A 237 9.87 14.41 36.86
C LYS A 237 10.35 13.31 35.91
N ASP A 238 9.87 12.09 36.12
CA ASP A 238 10.28 10.93 35.29
C ASP A 238 9.76 11.08 33.87
N ILE A 239 8.49 11.49 33.73
CA ILE A 239 7.86 11.66 32.41
C ILE A 239 8.41 12.88 31.67
N LEU A 240 8.83 13.94 32.36
CA LEU A 240 9.56 15.07 31.75
C LEU A 240 10.92 14.63 31.20
N SER A 241 11.62 13.72 31.87
CA SER A 241 12.86 13.14 31.34
C SER A 241 12.64 12.29 30.08
N LEU A 242 11.48 11.67 29.92
CA LEU A 242 11.14 10.96 28.67
C LEU A 242 11.02 11.91 27.48
N LEU A 243 10.46 13.12 27.69
CA LEU A 243 10.37 14.13 26.63
C LEU A 243 11.74 14.55 26.12
N SER A 244 12.72 14.79 27.01
CA SER A 244 14.07 15.17 26.61
C SER A 244 14.80 14.04 25.86
N ASN A 245 14.52 12.79 26.19
CA ASN A 245 15.20 11.64 25.61
C ASN A 245 14.46 11.07 24.37
N THR A 246 13.30 11.64 24.00
CA THR A 246 12.47 11.10 22.91
C THR A 246 13.22 11.07 21.59
N GLU A 247 13.92 12.15 21.25
CA GLU A 247 14.62 12.26 19.97
C GLU A 247 15.70 11.20 19.82
N ASP A 248 16.54 11.02 20.83
CA ASP A 248 17.63 10.03 20.84
C ASP A 248 17.08 8.61 20.73
N LYS A 249 15.99 8.29 21.46
CA LYS A 249 15.39 6.95 21.43
C LYS A 249 14.70 6.64 20.11
N VAL A 250 14.07 7.61 19.47
CA VAL A 250 13.53 7.46 18.12
C VAL A 250 14.67 7.22 17.12
N GLN A 251 15.77 7.97 17.23
CA GLN A 251 16.95 7.79 16.38
C GLN A 251 17.55 6.38 16.54
N GLU A 252 17.72 5.91 17.77
CA GLU A 252 18.19 4.54 18.06
C GLU A 252 17.30 3.50 17.38
N SER A 253 15.96 3.66 17.45
CA SER A 253 15.00 2.74 16.84
C SER A 253 15.04 2.75 15.31
N PHE A 254 15.27 3.92 14.66
CA PHE A 254 15.49 3.98 13.23
C PHE A 254 16.73 3.21 12.80
N VAL A 255 17.84 3.38 13.52
CA VAL A 255 19.10 2.65 13.27
C VAL A 255 18.92 1.14 13.46
N LYS A 256 18.26 0.72 14.56
CA LYS A 256 17.96 -0.69 14.86
C LYS A 256 17.15 -1.34 13.74
N ASN A 257 16.19 -0.63 13.17
CA ASN A 257 15.36 -1.09 12.05
C ASN A 257 16.03 -0.91 10.67
N LYS A 258 17.36 -0.65 10.65
CA LYS A 258 18.20 -0.54 9.45
C LYS A 258 17.84 0.61 8.50
N ILE A 259 17.12 1.61 8.96
CA ILE A 259 16.85 2.82 8.19
C ILE A 259 17.97 3.82 8.41
N LYS A 260 18.85 3.94 7.43
CA LYS A 260 20.05 4.80 7.51
C LYS A 260 19.78 6.26 7.14
N ASN A 261 18.80 6.51 6.29
CA ASN A 261 18.53 7.83 5.71
C ASN A 261 17.32 8.52 6.33
N PHE A 262 17.29 8.65 7.68
CA PHE A 262 16.22 9.37 8.37
C PHE A 262 16.42 10.89 8.44
N ASN A 263 17.52 11.42 7.90
CA ASN A 263 17.84 12.86 7.88
C ASN A 263 17.38 13.54 6.58
N LYS A 264 16.85 12.81 5.59
CA LYS A 264 16.50 13.32 4.27
C LYS A 264 15.22 12.70 3.73
N GLY A 265 14.47 13.48 2.92
CA GLY A 265 13.33 13.02 2.16
C GLY A 265 12.26 12.32 3.01
N LYS A 266 11.76 11.17 2.55
CA LYS A 266 10.72 10.39 3.25
C LYS A 266 11.15 9.96 4.66
N GLY A 267 12.44 9.68 4.87
CA GLY A 267 12.98 9.29 6.17
C GLY A 267 12.84 10.37 7.21
N LEU A 268 13.16 11.62 6.86
CA LEU A 268 13.02 12.76 7.75
C LEU A 268 11.56 12.99 8.14
N ILE A 269 10.64 12.88 7.17
CA ILE A 269 9.21 13.02 7.45
C ILE A 269 8.75 11.93 8.43
N ALA A 270 9.12 10.67 8.19
CA ALA A 270 8.76 9.56 9.05
C ALA A 270 9.33 9.75 10.47
N PHE A 271 10.59 10.21 10.59
CA PHE A 271 11.23 10.49 11.85
C PHE A 271 10.47 11.57 12.64
N GLU A 272 10.17 12.70 12.02
CA GLU A 272 9.45 13.80 12.67
C GLU A 272 8.01 13.41 13.05
N VAL A 273 7.34 12.60 12.23
CA VAL A 273 5.99 12.08 12.51
C VAL A 273 6.02 11.19 13.75
N VAL A 274 6.93 10.22 13.81
CA VAL A 274 7.07 9.31 14.96
C VAL A 274 7.44 10.09 16.23
N LYS A 275 8.44 10.97 16.16
CA LYS A 275 8.86 11.83 17.28
C LYS A 275 7.69 12.65 17.82
N LYS A 276 6.95 13.34 16.93
CA LYS A 276 5.81 14.16 17.31
C LYS A 276 4.67 13.33 17.92
N ALA A 277 4.39 12.15 17.40
CA ALA A 277 3.36 11.26 17.93
C ALA A 277 3.72 10.80 19.35
N ILE A 278 4.95 10.36 19.60
CA ILE A 278 5.44 9.96 20.93
C ILE A 278 5.40 11.15 21.90
N MET A 279 5.89 12.31 21.49
CA MET A 279 5.83 13.52 22.34
C MET A 279 4.40 13.91 22.70
N THR A 280 3.46 13.74 21.77
CA THR A 280 2.04 14.03 22.03
C THR A 280 1.46 13.05 23.05
N LEU A 281 1.78 11.75 22.92
CA LEU A 281 1.37 10.72 23.88
C LEU A 281 1.91 11.05 25.28
N ILE A 282 3.20 11.33 25.41
CA ILE A 282 3.84 11.67 26.69
C ILE A 282 3.22 12.95 27.30
N LYS A 283 2.94 13.99 26.48
CA LYS A 283 2.26 15.21 26.95
C LYS A 283 0.87 14.95 27.47
N ASN A 284 0.12 14.01 26.87
CA ASN A 284 -1.20 13.64 27.37
C ASN A 284 -1.11 12.89 28.71
N GLU A 285 -0.07 12.06 28.90
CA GLU A 285 0.17 11.43 30.21
C GLU A 285 0.60 12.42 31.29
N ILE A 286 1.39 13.45 30.95
CA ILE A 286 1.70 14.53 31.86
C ILE A 286 0.42 15.19 32.36
N LYS A 287 -0.51 15.53 31.45
CA LYS A 287 -1.81 16.11 31.82
C LYS A 287 -2.62 15.18 32.70
N ASP A 288 -2.59 13.87 32.42
CA ASP A 288 -3.32 12.87 33.22
C ASP A 288 -2.78 12.82 34.66
N ILE A 289 -1.46 12.90 34.83
CA ILE A 289 -0.82 12.97 36.16
C ILE A 289 -1.10 14.33 36.85
N GLU A 290 -1.10 15.43 36.09
CA GLU A 290 -1.45 16.76 36.64
C GLU A 290 -2.89 16.87 37.12
N LEU A 291 -3.79 16.07 36.55
CA LEU A 291 -5.17 15.93 37.01
C LEU A 291 -5.29 15.03 38.27
N GLY A 292 -4.16 14.57 38.84
CA GLY A 292 -4.15 13.77 40.05
C GLY A 292 -4.25 12.26 39.83
N ASN A 293 -4.21 11.78 38.57
CA ASN A 293 -4.23 10.35 38.32
C ASN A 293 -2.87 9.70 38.58
N GLU A 294 -2.87 8.57 39.26
CA GLU A 294 -1.69 7.75 39.49
C GLU A 294 -1.55 6.72 38.38
N ILE A 295 -0.38 6.63 37.77
CA ILE A 295 -0.06 5.64 36.73
C ILE A 295 1.16 4.82 37.20
N GLU A 296 1.03 3.48 37.16
CA GLU A 296 2.09 2.52 37.48
C GLU A 296 2.26 1.55 36.33
N ILE A 297 3.43 1.50 35.69
CA ILE A 297 3.69 0.55 34.63
C ILE A 297 4.00 -0.81 35.20
N ILE A 298 3.19 -1.81 34.86
CA ILE A 298 3.39 -3.21 35.31
C ILE A 298 4.38 -3.92 34.40
N SER A 299 4.17 -3.83 33.08
CA SER A 299 5.01 -4.49 32.07
C SER A 299 4.86 -3.86 30.70
N LEU A 300 5.87 -4.05 29.87
CA LEU A 300 5.91 -3.67 28.45
C LEU A 300 6.17 -4.93 27.63
N GLU A 301 5.64 -4.98 26.41
CA GLU A 301 5.79 -6.09 25.44
C GLU A 301 5.56 -7.47 26.08
N LYS A 302 4.55 -7.55 26.97
CA LYS A 302 4.27 -8.76 27.73
C LYS A 302 3.62 -9.82 26.85
N ARG A 303 4.28 -10.96 26.73
CA ARG A 303 3.70 -12.13 26.09
C ARG A 303 2.67 -12.78 27.02
N ILE A 304 1.51 -13.06 26.43
CA ILE A 304 0.42 -13.77 27.08
C ILE A 304 0.03 -15.00 26.24
N GLU A 305 -0.34 -16.06 26.93
CA GLU A 305 -0.83 -17.28 26.30
C GLU A 305 -1.98 -17.84 27.16
N CYS A 306 -3.00 -18.34 26.47
CA CYS A 306 -4.16 -18.99 27.10
C CYS A 306 -4.52 -20.25 26.32
N ASP A 307 -4.74 -21.35 26.99
CA ASP A 307 -5.20 -22.60 26.40
C ASP A 307 -6.72 -22.71 26.52
N LEU A 308 -7.40 -22.81 25.40
CA LEU A 308 -8.84 -22.99 25.31
C LEU A 308 -9.16 -24.45 24.99
N SER A 309 -10.02 -25.07 25.80
CA SER A 309 -10.48 -26.45 25.60
C SER A 309 -11.87 -26.46 24.99
N PHE A 310 -12.03 -27.11 23.85
CA PHE A 310 -13.30 -27.25 23.16
C PHE A 310 -13.75 -28.73 23.18
N LYS A 311 -15.01 -29.00 23.55
CA LYS A 311 -15.56 -30.37 23.63
C LYS A 311 -15.42 -31.18 22.32
N LYS A 312 -15.41 -30.50 21.18
CA LYS A 312 -15.33 -31.12 19.84
C LYS A 312 -13.89 -31.35 19.35
N LEU A 313 -12.89 -30.81 20.03
CA LEU A 313 -11.49 -30.92 19.63
C LEU A 313 -10.74 -31.83 20.61
N LYS A 314 -9.89 -32.71 20.06
CA LYS A 314 -9.07 -33.63 20.84
C LYS A 314 -7.80 -32.97 21.43
N HIS A 315 -7.54 -31.71 21.10
CA HIS A 315 -6.37 -30.94 21.55
C HIS A 315 -6.83 -29.53 21.95
N PRO A 316 -6.14 -28.88 22.89
CA PRO A 316 -6.40 -27.50 23.24
C PRO A 316 -6.06 -26.58 22.05
N VAL A 317 -6.71 -25.45 22.00
CA VAL A 317 -6.39 -24.35 21.07
C VAL A 317 -5.76 -23.26 21.89
N LYS A 318 -4.51 -22.93 21.58
CA LYS A 318 -3.80 -21.86 22.24
C LYS A 318 -4.08 -20.52 21.55
N ILE A 319 -4.35 -19.50 22.35
CA ILE A 319 -4.32 -18.09 21.91
C ILE A 319 -3.12 -17.43 22.55
N LYS A 320 -2.37 -16.67 21.78
CA LYS A 320 -1.19 -15.94 22.25
C LYS A 320 -1.18 -14.52 21.71
N GLY A 321 -0.60 -13.62 22.47
CA GLY A 321 -0.45 -12.24 22.06
C GLY A 321 0.71 -11.55 22.76
N ILE A 322 0.96 -10.33 22.33
CA ILE A 322 1.91 -9.42 22.98
C ILE A 322 1.13 -8.17 23.31
N ILE A 323 1.11 -7.81 24.58
CA ILE A 323 0.51 -6.57 25.07
C ILE A 323 1.60 -5.52 25.07
N ASP A 324 1.41 -4.40 24.33
CA ASP A 324 2.40 -3.34 24.25
C ASP A 324 2.70 -2.74 25.61
N ARG A 325 1.65 -2.45 26.39
CA ARG A 325 1.81 -1.94 27.76
C ARG A 325 0.66 -2.41 28.64
N LEU A 326 1.02 -2.92 29.82
CA LEU A 326 0.13 -3.19 30.93
C LEU A 326 0.44 -2.22 32.05
N ASP A 327 -0.53 -1.43 32.48
CA ASP A 327 -0.37 -0.49 33.58
C ASP A 327 -1.57 -0.48 34.53
N LYS A 328 -1.41 0.23 35.64
CA LYS A 328 -2.52 0.57 36.57
C LYS A 328 -2.72 2.07 36.53
N ARG A 329 -4.00 2.47 36.41
CA ARG A 329 -4.41 3.86 36.59
C ARG A 329 -5.37 3.92 37.76
N ASN A 330 -4.99 4.64 38.81
CA ASN A 330 -5.78 4.71 40.06
C ASN A 330 -6.14 3.32 40.62
N GLY A 331 -5.22 2.36 40.57
CA GLY A 331 -5.45 0.99 41.00
C GLY A 331 -6.14 0.07 40.01
N VAL A 332 -6.73 0.59 38.92
CA VAL A 332 -7.39 -0.18 37.87
C VAL A 332 -6.38 -0.61 36.80
N ILE A 333 -6.34 -1.91 36.48
CA ILE A 333 -5.47 -2.45 35.42
C ILE A 333 -5.97 -2.02 34.05
N ARG A 334 -5.05 -1.54 33.20
CA ARG A 334 -5.35 -1.21 31.81
C ARG A 334 -4.43 -1.99 30.88
N ILE A 335 -5.01 -2.48 29.80
CA ILE A 335 -4.31 -3.06 28.66
C ILE A 335 -4.27 -1.98 27.57
N ILE A 336 -3.07 -1.61 27.13
CA ILE A 336 -2.86 -0.59 26.13
C ILE A 336 -2.17 -1.22 24.92
N ASP A 337 -2.76 -1.01 23.77
CA ASP A 337 -2.23 -1.40 22.46
C ASP A 337 -2.07 -0.14 21.61
N TYR A 338 -0.86 0.13 21.19
CA TYR A 338 -0.54 1.34 20.43
C TYR A 338 -0.80 1.14 18.94
N LYS A 339 -1.48 2.10 18.32
CA LYS A 339 -1.75 2.06 16.88
C LYS A 339 -1.31 3.37 16.22
N THR A 340 -0.50 3.27 15.18
CA THR A 340 -0.06 4.42 14.37
C THR A 340 -1.06 4.84 13.31
N GLY A 341 -2.04 3.98 13.00
CA GLY A 341 -3.13 4.25 12.06
C GLY A 341 -4.32 4.97 12.71
N ILE A 342 -5.23 5.46 11.87
CA ILE A 342 -6.48 6.07 12.33
C ILE A 342 -7.38 4.98 12.90
N ILE A 343 -7.87 5.19 14.14
CA ILE A 343 -8.87 4.35 14.79
C ILE A 343 -10.14 5.17 14.96
N ARG A 344 -11.26 4.63 14.51
CA ARG A 344 -12.57 5.24 14.72
C ARG A 344 -13.21 4.66 15.98
N PRO A 345 -13.97 5.45 16.79
CA PRO A 345 -14.58 4.96 18.00
C PRO A 345 -15.47 3.72 17.80
N ASN A 346 -16.17 3.63 16.66
CA ASN A 346 -17.00 2.49 16.32
C ASN A 346 -16.21 1.19 16.06
N GLU A 347 -14.91 1.25 15.78
CA GLU A 347 -14.08 0.06 15.56
C GLU A 347 -13.69 -0.64 16.86
N VAL A 348 -13.81 0.05 17.99
CA VAL A 348 -13.44 -0.46 19.33
C VAL A 348 -14.62 -0.54 20.30
N SER A 349 -15.79 0.00 19.92
CA SER A 349 -17.01 -0.07 20.72
C SER A 349 -17.92 -1.18 20.19
N VAL A 350 -18.25 -2.12 21.04
CA VAL A 350 -19.15 -3.25 20.72
C VAL A 350 -20.25 -3.34 21.73
N ASN A 351 -21.48 -3.60 21.29
CA ASN A 351 -22.63 -3.82 22.16
C ASN A 351 -22.74 -5.28 22.59
N GLU A 352 -22.31 -6.19 21.73
CA GLU A 352 -22.32 -7.63 21.97
C GLU A 352 -20.97 -8.25 21.60
N ILE A 353 -20.54 -9.26 22.34
CA ILE A 353 -19.28 -9.96 22.10
C ILE A 353 -19.22 -10.57 20.70
N THR A 354 -20.36 -11.05 20.19
CA THR A 354 -20.47 -11.62 18.85
C THR A 354 -20.11 -10.64 17.73
N SER A 355 -20.36 -9.35 17.94
CA SER A 355 -20.02 -8.29 16.97
C SER A 355 -18.51 -8.09 16.81
N CYS A 356 -17.69 -8.60 17.71
CA CYS A 356 -16.23 -8.54 17.58
C CYS A 356 -15.68 -9.32 16.37
N PHE A 357 -16.45 -10.25 15.82
CA PHE A 357 -16.08 -11.01 14.63
C PHE A 357 -16.50 -10.32 13.32
N ASP A 358 -17.15 -9.18 13.40
CA ASP A 358 -17.46 -8.36 12.21
C ASP A 358 -16.20 -7.64 11.73
N LEU A 359 -16.09 -7.44 10.43
CA LEU A 359 -14.94 -6.76 9.79
C LEU A 359 -14.66 -5.36 10.34
N THR A 360 -15.67 -4.69 10.89
CA THR A 360 -15.58 -3.35 11.47
C THR A 360 -15.01 -3.34 12.89
N HIS A 361 -15.08 -4.45 13.64
CA HIS A 361 -14.75 -4.52 15.07
C HIS A 361 -13.52 -5.37 15.41
N LEU A 362 -12.67 -5.66 14.42
CA LEU A 362 -11.50 -6.53 14.60
C LEU A 362 -10.47 -5.97 15.60
N LYS A 363 -10.46 -4.66 15.82
CA LYS A 363 -9.61 -4.05 16.87
C LYS A 363 -10.16 -4.29 18.27
N ALA A 364 -11.49 -4.30 18.43
CA ALA A 364 -12.12 -4.70 19.67
C ALA A 364 -11.85 -6.20 19.97
N MET A 365 -11.90 -7.06 18.95
CA MET A 365 -11.52 -8.47 19.09
C MET A 365 -10.08 -8.62 19.59
N GLN A 366 -9.13 -7.83 19.06
CA GLN A 366 -7.73 -7.87 19.53
C GLN A 366 -7.64 -7.56 21.02
N LEU A 367 -8.31 -6.51 21.49
CA LEU A 367 -8.32 -6.13 22.91
C LEU A 367 -8.96 -7.22 23.80
N LEU A 368 -10.05 -7.83 23.33
CA LEU A 368 -10.69 -8.94 24.06
C LEU A 368 -9.82 -10.20 24.13
N CYS A 369 -8.98 -10.45 23.13
CA CYS A 369 -8.00 -11.54 23.20
C CYS A 369 -6.91 -11.29 24.25
N TYR A 370 -6.72 -10.05 24.67
CA TYR A 370 -5.73 -9.67 25.70
C TYR A 370 -6.34 -9.59 27.12
N ALA A 371 -7.65 -9.38 27.22
CA ALA A 371 -8.37 -9.28 28.49
C ALA A 371 -8.67 -10.66 29.11
#